data_686daf2a888892444f1287d87000b3b7
#
_entry.id   686daf2a888892444f1287d87000b3b7
#
_cell.length_a   1.000
_cell.length_b   1.000
_cell.length_c   1.000
_cell.angle_alpha   90.00
_cell.angle_beta   90.00
_cell.angle_gamma   90.00
#
_symmetry.space_group_name_H-M   'P 1'
#
loop_
_entity.id
_entity.type
_entity.pdbx_description
1 polymer ?
#
loop_
_entity_poly.entity_id
_entity_poly.type
_entity_poly.pdbx_seq_one_letter_code
_entity_poly.pdbx_strand_id
1 'polypeptide(L)'
;MLFKHRNKLKQQGFSLIEVLIGLSILAIALTAGVKALTQSVQTQTTLQQQYLAMLSANDVLNKIYLQKVWPEFEVYKANCSQLNVPLVCIRSTFATPNPLFRRVVIEVYLASPTDPTAPQEQRLAKLTTIVFNYLTSNL
;
A
#
# COMPACT_ATOMS: atom_id res chain seq x y z
N MET A 1 44.50 9.66 -67.13
CA MET A 1 45.22 9.70 -65.84
C MET A 1 44.21 10.03 -64.75
N LEU A 2 43.74 9.05 -64.00
CA LEU A 2 42.74 9.20 -62.90
C LEU A 2 43.50 9.23 -61.58
N PHE A 3 43.57 10.41 -60.93
CA PHE A 3 44.11 10.56 -59.60
C PHE A 3 43.10 10.07 -58.58
N LYS A 4 43.33 8.88 -58.05
CA LYS A 4 42.56 8.29 -56.97
C LYS A 4 42.96 8.95 -55.63
N HIS A 5 42.20 9.94 -55.20
CA HIS A 5 42.33 10.53 -53.83
C HIS A 5 41.98 9.49 -52.79
N ARG A 6 42.99 8.90 -52.15
CA ARG A 6 42.82 8.06 -50.98
C ARG A 6 42.64 8.99 -49.76
N ASN A 7 41.41 9.19 -49.35
CA ASN A 7 41.13 9.78 -48.04
C ASN A 7 41.68 8.86 -46.94
N LYS A 8 42.83 9.24 -46.39
CA LYS A 8 43.33 8.62 -45.12
C LYS A 8 42.37 9.03 -44.00
N LEU A 9 41.51 8.13 -43.59
CA LEU A 9 40.78 8.26 -42.32
C LEU A 9 41.81 8.38 -41.20
N LYS A 10 41.93 9.57 -40.59
CA LYS A 10 42.73 9.76 -39.39
C LYS A 10 42.15 8.86 -38.29
N GLN A 11 42.86 7.83 -37.90
CA GLN A 11 42.59 7.07 -36.68
C GLN A 11 42.87 8.00 -35.50
N GLN A 12 41.83 8.59 -34.95
CA GLN A 12 41.90 9.31 -33.68
C GLN A 12 41.76 8.29 -32.56
N GLY A 13 42.81 8.12 -31.76
CA GLY A 13 42.77 7.31 -30.54
C GLY A 13 41.94 8.02 -29.48
N PHE A 14 41.20 7.25 -28.67
CA PHE A 14 40.47 7.77 -27.51
C PHE A 14 41.46 8.38 -26.48
N SER A 15 41.14 9.58 -26.00
CA SER A 15 41.88 10.22 -24.93
C SER A 15 41.53 9.54 -23.58
N LEU A 16 42.53 9.38 -22.70
CA LEU A 16 42.32 8.85 -21.34
C LEU A 16 41.25 9.61 -20.55
N ILE A 17 41.21 10.94 -20.75
CA ILE A 17 40.19 11.81 -20.09
C ILE A 17 38.77 11.51 -20.59
N GLU A 18 38.60 11.20 -21.85
CA GLU A 18 37.30 10.86 -22.45
C GLU A 18 36.73 9.57 -21.88
N VAL A 19 37.58 8.56 -21.65
CA VAL A 19 37.20 7.32 -21.01
C VAL A 19 36.83 7.55 -19.52
N LEU A 20 37.56 8.39 -18.81
CA LEU A 20 37.26 8.75 -17.42
C LEU A 20 35.93 9.49 -17.30
N ILE A 21 35.66 10.44 -18.17
CA ILE A 21 34.38 11.17 -18.21
C ILE A 21 33.23 10.19 -18.55
N GLY A 22 33.40 9.34 -19.54
CA GLY A 22 32.42 8.33 -19.90
C GLY A 22 32.08 7.38 -18.75
N LEU A 23 33.09 6.86 -18.03
CA LEU A 23 32.88 6.01 -16.86
C LEU A 23 32.17 6.75 -15.71
N SER A 24 32.50 8.02 -15.46
CA SER A 24 31.85 8.80 -14.42
C SER A 24 30.37 9.04 -14.70
N ILE A 25 29.99 9.33 -15.95
CA ILE A 25 28.59 9.48 -16.35
C ILE A 25 27.83 8.17 -16.21
N LEU A 26 28.42 7.05 -16.63
CA LEU A 26 27.81 5.71 -16.48
C LEU A 26 27.61 5.35 -15.00
N ALA A 27 28.59 5.64 -14.12
CA ALA A 27 28.46 5.39 -12.70
C ALA A 27 27.29 6.16 -12.06
N ILE A 28 27.13 7.44 -12.41
CA ILE A 28 26.02 8.27 -11.93
C ILE A 28 24.68 7.73 -12.43
N ALA A 29 24.59 7.37 -13.72
CA ALA A 29 23.38 6.84 -14.33
C ALA A 29 22.94 5.51 -13.70
N LEU A 30 23.89 4.60 -13.43
CA LEU A 30 23.62 3.32 -12.77
C LEU A 30 23.13 3.51 -11.33
N THR A 31 23.75 4.39 -10.56
CA THR A 31 23.32 4.63 -9.17
C THR A 31 21.93 5.25 -9.10
N ALA A 32 21.60 6.16 -10.00
CA ALA A 32 20.25 6.74 -10.13
C ALA A 32 19.21 5.67 -10.49
N GLY A 33 19.55 4.79 -11.45
CA GLY A 33 18.66 3.68 -11.85
C GLY A 33 18.36 2.70 -10.72
N VAL A 34 19.36 2.29 -9.95
CA VAL A 34 19.19 1.39 -8.80
C VAL A 34 18.30 2.02 -7.72
N LYS A 35 18.48 3.32 -7.41
CA LYS A 35 17.63 4.03 -6.46
C LYS A 35 16.16 4.05 -6.90
N ALA A 36 15.90 4.33 -8.18
CA ALA A 36 14.54 4.35 -8.73
C ALA A 36 13.85 2.98 -8.61
N LEU A 37 14.57 1.88 -8.90
CA LEU A 37 14.04 0.52 -8.75
C LEU A 37 13.73 0.19 -7.30
N THR A 38 14.62 0.50 -6.37
CA THR A 38 14.40 0.24 -4.94
C THR A 38 13.16 0.98 -4.43
N GLN A 39 12.99 2.24 -4.80
CA GLN A 39 11.81 3.03 -4.41
C GLN A 39 10.52 2.45 -5.00
N SER A 40 10.56 1.96 -6.23
CA SER A 40 9.41 1.32 -6.89
C SER A 40 8.96 0.06 -6.13
N VAL A 41 9.89 -0.80 -5.72
CA VAL A 41 9.59 -2.01 -4.94
C VAL A 41 8.98 -1.67 -3.58
N GLN A 42 9.52 -0.68 -2.87
CA GLN A 42 8.97 -0.25 -1.58
C GLN A 42 7.55 0.29 -1.72
N THR A 43 7.29 1.10 -2.74
CA THR A 43 5.96 1.63 -3.03
C THR A 43 4.97 0.50 -3.32
N GLN A 44 5.38 -0.50 -4.12
CA GLN A 44 4.55 -1.65 -4.45
C GLN A 44 4.16 -2.45 -3.20
N THR A 45 5.10 -2.70 -2.30
CA THR A 45 4.81 -3.43 -1.04
C THR A 45 3.81 -2.67 -0.17
N THR A 46 3.99 -1.36 -0.03
CA THR A 46 3.06 -0.51 0.73
C THR A 46 1.66 -0.51 0.13
N LEU A 47 1.53 -0.37 -1.19
CA LEU A 47 0.25 -0.42 -1.90
C LEU A 47 -0.44 -1.77 -1.73
N GLN A 48 0.30 -2.87 -1.81
CA GLN A 48 -0.23 -4.21 -1.60
C GLN A 48 -0.80 -4.36 -0.18
N GLN A 49 -0.08 -3.90 0.84
CA GLN A 49 -0.55 -3.93 2.23
C GLN A 49 -1.81 -3.10 2.43
N GLN A 50 -1.87 -1.89 1.87
CA GLN A 50 -3.07 -1.04 1.92
C GLN A 50 -4.27 -1.66 1.21
N TYR A 51 -4.04 -2.28 0.06
CA TYR A 51 -5.09 -2.97 -0.69
C TYR A 51 -5.68 -4.15 0.11
N LEU A 52 -4.82 -5.00 0.68
CA LEU A 52 -5.26 -6.10 1.53
C LEU A 52 -5.95 -5.62 2.81
N ALA A 53 -5.48 -4.52 3.40
CA ALA A 53 -6.14 -3.90 4.54
C ALA A 53 -7.55 -3.39 4.19
N MET A 54 -7.73 -2.80 3.01
CA MET A 54 -9.05 -2.36 2.54
C MET A 54 -9.98 -3.55 2.28
N LEU A 55 -9.47 -4.65 1.73
CA LEU A 55 -10.24 -5.90 1.58
C LEU A 55 -10.69 -6.44 2.95
N SER A 56 -9.81 -6.45 3.95
CA SER A 56 -10.15 -6.88 5.31
C SER A 56 -11.20 -5.98 5.95
N ALA A 57 -11.11 -4.66 5.76
CA ALA A 57 -12.12 -3.73 6.25
C ALA A 57 -13.50 -3.99 5.63
N ASN A 58 -13.54 -4.23 4.32
CA ASN A 58 -14.77 -4.57 3.61
C ASN A 58 -15.34 -5.93 4.04
N ASP A 59 -14.49 -6.92 4.32
CA ASP A 59 -14.94 -8.23 4.82
C ASP A 59 -15.62 -8.11 6.18
N VAL A 60 -15.03 -7.33 7.10
CA VAL A 60 -15.64 -7.04 8.42
C VAL A 60 -16.99 -6.34 8.25
N LEU A 61 -17.07 -5.37 7.34
CA LEU A 61 -18.31 -4.65 7.05
C LEU A 61 -19.38 -5.58 6.45
N ASN A 62 -19.00 -6.40 5.48
CA ASN A 62 -19.91 -7.35 4.83
C ASN A 62 -20.47 -8.37 5.84
N LYS A 63 -19.68 -8.82 6.80
CA LYS A 63 -20.15 -9.69 7.89
C LYS A 63 -21.24 -9.01 8.71
N ILE A 64 -21.09 -7.72 9.03
CA ILE A 64 -22.14 -6.95 9.74
C ILE A 64 -23.44 -6.92 8.94
N TYR A 65 -23.38 -6.66 7.63
CA TYR A 65 -24.58 -6.60 6.78
C TYR A 65 -25.21 -7.96 6.54
N LEU A 66 -24.42 -8.98 6.24
CA LEU A 66 -24.93 -10.33 5.94
C LEU A 66 -25.55 -11.00 7.16
N GLN A 67 -24.94 -10.82 8.33
CA GLN A 67 -25.42 -11.38 9.57
C GLN A 67 -26.50 -10.51 10.24
N LYS A 68 -26.82 -9.34 9.65
CA LYS A 68 -27.75 -8.35 10.21
C LYS A 68 -27.46 -7.99 11.66
N VAL A 69 -26.16 -7.96 12.03
CA VAL A 69 -25.72 -7.64 13.38
C VAL A 69 -25.94 -6.15 13.62
N TRP A 70 -26.61 -5.82 14.73
CA TRP A 70 -26.67 -4.46 15.22
C TRP A 70 -25.48 -4.22 16.15
N PRO A 71 -24.39 -3.56 15.67
CA PRO A 71 -23.15 -3.47 16.42
C PRO A 71 -23.33 -2.61 17.66
N GLU A 72 -22.94 -3.09 18.82
CA GLU A 72 -23.00 -2.34 20.07
C GLU A 72 -21.98 -1.21 20.15
N PHE A 73 -22.18 -0.27 21.09
CA PHE A 73 -21.26 0.86 21.31
C PHE A 73 -20.01 0.38 22.03
N GLU A 74 -19.13 -0.25 21.29
CA GLU A 74 -17.89 -0.82 21.79
C GLU A 74 -16.75 -0.63 20.81
N VAL A 75 -15.53 -0.80 21.30
CA VAL A 75 -14.33 -0.96 20.48
C VAL A 75 -13.98 -2.44 20.46
N TYR A 76 -14.18 -3.06 19.32
CA TYR A 76 -13.91 -4.47 19.11
C TYR A 76 -12.65 -4.66 18.26
N LYS A 77 -11.72 -5.47 18.77
CA LYS A 77 -10.49 -5.82 18.07
C LYS A 77 -10.53 -7.29 17.66
N ALA A 78 -10.14 -7.55 16.42
CA ALA A 78 -10.05 -8.91 15.90
C ALA A 78 -8.89 -9.05 14.94
N ASN A 79 -8.36 -10.26 14.85
CA ASN A 79 -7.46 -10.63 13.76
C ASN A 79 -8.26 -10.67 12.47
N CYS A 80 -7.76 -9.98 11.43
CA CYS A 80 -8.36 -9.95 10.12
C CYS A 80 -7.32 -10.15 9.01
N SER A 81 -6.31 -10.98 9.28
CA SER A 81 -5.23 -11.29 8.35
C SER A 81 -5.74 -11.72 6.98
N GLN A 82 -5.11 -11.21 5.94
CA GLN A 82 -5.40 -11.54 4.55
C GLN A 82 -4.15 -12.11 3.87
N LEU A 83 -4.30 -13.28 3.24
CA LEU A 83 -3.18 -14.01 2.67
C LEU A 83 -2.06 -14.19 3.74
N ASN A 84 -0.85 -13.77 3.43
CA ASN A 84 0.30 -13.85 4.33
C ASN A 84 0.58 -12.55 5.08
N VAL A 85 -0.34 -11.56 5.04
CA VAL A 85 -0.18 -10.28 5.73
C VAL A 85 -0.96 -10.31 7.04
N PRO A 86 -0.27 -10.22 8.19
CA PRO A 86 -0.92 -10.21 9.50
C PRO A 86 -1.56 -8.83 9.72
N LEU A 87 -2.88 -8.79 9.85
CA LEU A 87 -3.67 -7.57 10.02
C LEU A 87 -4.55 -7.64 11.26
N VAL A 88 -4.71 -6.50 11.93
CA VAL A 88 -5.64 -6.29 13.05
C VAL A 88 -6.68 -5.27 12.65
N CYS A 89 -7.94 -5.65 12.76
CA CYS A 89 -9.08 -4.76 12.54
C CYS A 89 -9.62 -4.26 13.89
N ILE A 90 -9.80 -2.95 13.97
CA ILE A 90 -10.43 -2.28 15.11
C ILE A 90 -11.74 -1.70 14.63
N ARG A 91 -12.85 -2.20 15.16
CA ARG A 91 -14.19 -1.67 14.89
C ARG A 91 -14.61 -0.79 16.05
N SER A 92 -14.97 0.46 15.79
CA SER A 92 -15.53 1.40 16.75
C SER A 92 -16.93 1.82 16.31
N THR A 93 -17.89 1.75 17.22
CA THR A 93 -19.29 2.09 16.94
C THR A 93 -19.69 3.35 17.68
N PHE A 94 -20.28 4.31 16.98
CA PHE A 94 -20.68 5.59 17.51
C PHE A 94 -22.19 5.85 17.29
N ALA A 95 -22.82 6.54 18.24
CA ALA A 95 -24.18 7.03 18.09
C ALA A 95 -24.28 8.06 16.95
N THR A 96 -25.47 8.12 16.36
CA THR A 96 -25.84 9.19 15.43
C THR A 96 -27.07 9.95 16.00
N PRO A 97 -27.40 11.16 15.51
CA PRO A 97 -28.60 11.88 15.96
C PRO A 97 -29.90 11.09 15.78
N ASN A 98 -29.96 10.19 14.80
CA ASN A 98 -31.08 9.29 14.60
C ASN A 98 -30.76 7.91 15.22
N PRO A 99 -31.52 7.43 16.22
CA PRO A 99 -31.26 6.17 16.91
C PRO A 99 -31.38 4.90 16.04
N LEU A 100 -31.99 5.01 14.85
CA LEU A 100 -32.08 3.92 13.88
C LEU A 100 -30.76 3.68 13.12
N PHE A 101 -29.81 4.58 13.26
CA PHE A 101 -28.53 4.46 12.59
C PHE A 101 -27.38 4.48 13.58
N ARG A 102 -26.32 3.75 13.26
CA ARG A 102 -25.04 3.80 13.97
C ARG A 102 -23.91 4.02 12.98
N ARG A 103 -22.96 4.87 13.37
CA ARG A 103 -21.73 5.07 12.59
C ARG A 103 -20.71 4.05 13.04
N VAL A 104 -20.28 3.21 12.10
CA VAL A 104 -19.24 2.21 12.30
C VAL A 104 -17.97 2.66 11.62
N VAL A 105 -16.88 2.66 12.35
CA VAL A 105 -15.53 2.96 11.83
C VAL A 105 -14.70 1.69 11.98
N ILE A 106 -14.12 1.26 10.88
CA ILE A 106 -13.22 0.10 10.83
C ILE A 106 -11.83 0.63 10.46
N GLU A 107 -10.88 0.43 11.34
CA GLU A 107 -9.48 0.79 11.14
C GLU A 107 -8.64 -0.47 11.09
N VAL A 108 -7.74 -0.55 10.12
CA VAL A 108 -6.90 -1.72 9.89
C VAL A 108 -5.43 -1.34 10.01
N TYR A 109 -4.72 -2.14 10.78
CA TYR A 109 -3.30 -1.98 11.10
C TYR A 109 -2.54 -3.27 10.81
N LEU A 110 -1.23 -3.18 10.62
CA LEU A 110 -0.39 -4.38 10.72
C LEU A 110 -0.40 -4.89 12.15
N ALA A 111 -0.42 -6.22 12.30
CA ALA A 111 -0.23 -6.85 13.60
C ALA A 111 1.21 -6.68 14.08
N SER A 112 1.40 -6.60 15.40
CA SER A 112 2.73 -6.62 16.00
C SER A 112 3.39 -7.99 15.81
N PRO A 113 4.70 -8.08 15.57
CA PRO A 113 5.42 -9.34 15.49
C PRO A 113 5.36 -10.18 16.76
N THR A 114 5.20 -9.51 17.90
CA THR A 114 5.15 -10.16 19.24
C THR A 114 3.74 -10.51 19.69
N ASP A 115 2.73 -9.81 19.18
CA ASP A 115 1.33 -10.04 19.53
C ASP A 115 0.43 -9.85 18.30
N PRO A 116 -0.18 -10.93 17.78
CA PRO A 116 -1.01 -10.88 16.58
C PRO A 116 -2.33 -10.12 16.78
N THR A 117 -2.67 -9.71 18.01
CA THR A 117 -3.85 -8.91 18.33
C THR A 117 -3.53 -7.44 18.63
N ALA A 118 -2.25 -7.10 18.76
CA ALA A 118 -1.78 -5.74 18.97
C ALA A 118 -1.54 -5.02 17.63
N PRO A 119 -2.14 -3.84 17.41
CA PRO A 119 -1.91 -3.05 16.23
C PRO A 119 -0.53 -2.35 16.30
N GLN A 120 0.15 -2.22 15.15
CA GLN A 120 1.26 -1.30 15.00
C GLN A 120 0.76 0.15 14.90
N GLU A 121 1.68 1.13 15.02
CA GLU A 121 1.31 2.55 15.01
C GLU A 121 0.71 3.02 13.68
N GLN A 122 1.17 2.47 12.56
CA GLN A 122 0.74 2.92 11.24
C GLN A 122 -0.58 2.27 10.83
N ARG A 123 -1.62 3.10 10.65
CA ARG A 123 -2.89 2.67 10.08
C ARG A 123 -2.76 2.50 8.57
N LEU A 124 -3.14 1.33 8.06
CA LEU A 124 -3.12 1.00 6.64
C LEU A 124 -4.40 1.39 5.92
N ALA A 125 -5.56 1.19 6.56
CA ALA A 125 -6.86 1.52 5.98
C ALA A 125 -7.83 2.03 7.04
N LYS A 126 -8.79 2.85 6.61
CA LYS A 126 -9.93 3.31 7.42
C LYS A 126 -11.18 3.31 6.56
N LEU A 127 -12.21 2.63 7.04
CA LEU A 127 -13.53 2.59 6.43
C LEU A 127 -14.55 3.15 7.43
N THR A 128 -15.36 4.09 7.00
CA THR A 128 -16.45 4.65 7.81
C THR A 128 -17.76 4.43 7.09
N THR A 129 -18.75 3.88 7.79
CA THR A 129 -20.07 3.61 7.24
C THR A 129 -21.17 3.88 8.26
N ILE A 130 -22.41 3.91 7.77
CA ILE A 130 -23.62 3.99 8.60
C ILE A 130 -24.38 2.69 8.44
N VAL A 131 -24.70 2.05 9.57
CA VAL A 131 -25.49 0.81 9.63
C VAL A 131 -26.87 1.13 10.14
N PHE A 132 -27.89 0.59 9.44
CA PHE A 132 -29.29 0.72 9.82
C PHE A 132 -29.70 -0.45 10.72
N ASN A 133 -30.64 -0.17 11.66
CA ASN A 133 -31.18 -1.20 12.54
C ASN A 133 -32.26 -2.03 11.82
N TYR A 134 -31.85 -3.18 11.30
CA TYR A 134 -32.78 -4.10 10.60
C TYR A 134 -33.81 -4.75 11.53
N LEU A 135 -33.58 -4.75 12.85
CA LEU A 135 -34.49 -5.39 13.81
C LEU A 135 -35.80 -4.61 14.01
N THR A 136 -35.79 -3.31 13.70
CA THR A 136 -36.95 -2.42 13.85
C THR A 136 -37.80 -2.31 12.58
N SER A 137 -37.35 -2.88 11.46
CA SER A 137 -38.08 -2.77 10.17
C SER A 137 -39.13 -3.84 9.95
N ASN A 138 -39.37 -4.74 10.91
CA ASN A 138 -40.39 -5.79 10.84
C ASN A 138 -41.65 -5.47 11.68
N LEU A 139 -42.01 -4.19 11.78
CA LEU A 139 -43.29 -3.74 12.35
C LEU A 139 -44.19 -3.20 11.24
#